data_b48ab8ac0ab5e8ef458363cc94c9a4d1
#
_entry.id   b48ab8ac0ab5e8ef458363cc94c9a4d1
#
_cell.length_a   1.000
_cell.length_b   1.000
_cell.length_c   1.000
_cell.angle_alpha   90.00
_cell.angle_beta   90.00
_cell.angle_gamma   90.00
#
_symmetry.space_group_name_H-M   'P 1'
#
loop_
_entity.id
_entity.type
_entity.pdbx_description
1 polymer ?
#
loop_
_entity_poly.entity_id
_entity_poly.type
_entity_poly.pdbx_seq_one_letter_code
_entity_poly.pdbx_strand_id
1 'polypeptide(L)'
;APVAAALPDKIPIALVGCGGMGSNHLRLLANRKDVEIRYVCDADKNRQASAAKIASDGGHPVKPTGDMRTILDDKEIVAVWHATPDHWHTPGAILTAEAGKHVYVEKPCSHNVREGRLLVEAAARKNVVVQVGTQARSSKAPQEAIERIRGGAIGDVLVAKAWNSQSRRNLGKVRPTPPPVNLDYAMWQGPAPEAPYYSNRIPSMWRFFFDYGAGDMGNDGVHN
;
A
#
# COMPACT_ATOMS: atom_id res chain seq x y z
N ALA A 1 1.36 -18.61 -27.00
CA ALA A 1 1.01 -18.05 -25.69
C ALA A 1 1.64 -18.94 -24.63
N PRO A 2 2.36 -18.42 -23.63
CA PRO A 2 2.85 -19.24 -22.53
C PRO A 2 1.63 -19.84 -21.81
N VAL A 3 1.68 -21.15 -21.60
CA VAL A 3 0.70 -21.84 -20.75
C VAL A 3 0.86 -21.24 -19.36
N ALA A 4 -0.16 -20.56 -18.88
CA ALA A 4 -0.17 -20.07 -17.50
C ALA A 4 -0.01 -21.28 -16.58
N ALA A 5 1.06 -21.30 -15.80
CA ALA A 5 1.22 -22.33 -14.77
C ALA A 5 -0.03 -22.30 -13.89
N ALA A 6 -0.59 -23.46 -13.58
CA ALA A 6 -1.75 -23.55 -12.70
C ALA A 6 -1.40 -22.87 -11.37
N LEU A 7 -2.25 -21.92 -10.95
CA LEU A 7 -2.07 -21.28 -9.66
C LEU A 7 -2.20 -22.35 -8.55
N PRO A 8 -1.40 -22.26 -7.49
CA PRO A 8 -1.53 -23.16 -6.34
C PRO A 8 -2.91 -22.98 -5.69
N ASP A 9 -3.39 -24.01 -5.00
CA ASP A 9 -4.67 -23.98 -4.28
C ASP A 9 -4.80 -22.79 -3.33
N LYS A 10 -3.69 -22.36 -2.75
CA LYS A 10 -3.56 -21.11 -1.98
C LYS A 10 -2.43 -20.27 -2.53
N ILE A 11 -2.69 -19.03 -2.79
CA ILE A 11 -1.69 -18.06 -3.27
C ILE A 11 -0.84 -17.57 -2.11
N PRO A 12 0.47 -17.88 -2.06
CA PRO A 12 1.36 -17.36 -1.02
C PRO A 12 1.59 -15.86 -1.22
N ILE A 13 1.25 -15.09 -0.19
CA ILE A 13 1.36 -13.63 -0.21
C ILE A 13 2.15 -13.09 0.97
N ALA A 14 2.58 -11.85 0.82
CA ALA A 14 3.18 -11.06 1.88
C ALA A 14 2.53 -9.67 1.95
N LEU A 15 2.58 -9.05 3.13
CA LEU A 15 2.12 -7.68 3.35
C LEU A 15 3.28 -6.83 3.87
N VAL A 16 3.50 -5.67 3.23
CA VAL A 16 4.50 -4.67 3.59
C VAL A 16 3.79 -3.39 4.00
N GLY A 17 4.06 -2.90 5.22
CA GLY A 17 3.34 -1.79 5.83
C GLY A 17 2.15 -2.27 6.66
N CYS A 18 2.37 -2.46 7.96
CA CYS A 18 1.40 -3.01 8.91
C CYS A 18 0.65 -1.92 9.71
N GLY A 19 0.58 -0.69 9.16
CA GLY A 19 -0.19 0.41 9.74
C GLY A 19 -1.70 0.18 9.67
N GLY A 20 -2.50 1.24 9.84
CA GLY A 20 -3.96 1.14 9.87
C GLY A 20 -4.54 0.47 8.63
N MET A 21 -4.13 0.90 7.43
CA MET A 21 -4.62 0.31 6.17
C MET A 21 -4.11 -1.11 5.97
N GLY A 22 -2.80 -1.35 6.20
CA GLY A 22 -2.25 -2.70 6.11
C GLY A 22 -2.93 -3.69 7.06
N SER A 23 -3.22 -3.29 8.29
CA SER A 23 -3.98 -4.10 9.25
C SER A 23 -5.41 -4.38 8.78
N ASN A 24 -6.06 -3.43 8.09
CA ASN A 24 -7.39 -3.65 7.51
C ASN A 24 -7.33 -4.67 6.37
N HIS A 25 -6.37 -4.53 5.44
CA HIS A 25 -6.14 -5.54 4.40
C HIS A 25 -5.86 -6.92 5.00
N LEU A 26 -5.02 -6.96 6.02
CA LEU A 26 -4.64 -8.22 6.66
C LEU A 26 -5.86 -8.95 7.25
N ARG A 27 -6.77 -8.24 7.94
CA ARG A 27 -8.01 -8.84 8.46
C ARG A 27 -8.91 -9.39 7.36
N LEU A 28 -8.99 -8.72 6.20
CA LEU A 28 -9.74 -9.20 5.06
C LEU A 28 -9.09 -10.44 4.44
N LEU A 29 -7.77 -10.40 4.23
CA LEU A 29 -7.00 -11.49 3.63
C LEU A 29 -6.94 -12.72 4.52
N ALA A 30 -6.85 -12.55 5.86
CA ALA A 30 -6.81 -13.65 6.81
C ALA A 30 -8.10 -14.51 6.83
N ASN A 31 -9.22 -13.97 6.35
CA ASN A 31 -10.47 -14.70 6.22
C ASN A 31 -10.64 -15.41 4.86
N ARG A 32 -9.70 -15.24 3.92
CA ARG A 32 -9.76 -15.87 2.59
C ARG A 32 -9.17 -17.27 2.63
N LYS A 33 -9.81 -18.19 1.89
CA LYS A 33 -9.36 -19.60 1.79
C LYS A 33 -8.34 -19.82 0.68
N ASP A 34 -8.29 -18.90 -0.29
CA ASP A 34 -7.46 -18.98 -1.48
C ASP A 34 -6.13 -18.24 -1.36
N VAL A 35 -5.80 -17.70 -0.19
CA VAL A 35 -4.51 -17.08 0.08
C VAL A 35 -3.83 -17.69 1.31
N GLU A 36 -2.50 -17.62 1.33
CA GLU A 36 -1.66 -17.97 2.47
C GLU A 36 -0.74 -16.78 2.79
N ILE A 37 -0.95 -16.16 3.94
CA ILE A 37 -0.12 -15.04 4.39
C ILE A 37 1.15 -15.61 5.00
N ARG A 38 2.29 -15.46 4.33
CA ARG A 38 3.59 -15.98 4.79
C ARG A 38 4.46 -14.95 5.48
N TYR A 39 4.32 -13.67 5.11
CA TYR A 39 5.10 -12.60 5.73
C TYR A 39 4.26 -11.37 6.02
N VAL A 40 4.62 -10.70 7.11
CA VAL A 40 4.24 -9.32 7.41
C VAL A 40 5.51 -8.53 7.67
N CYS A 41 5.64 -7.37 7.02
CA CYS A 41 6.84 -6.53 7.08
C CYS A 41 6.49 -5.11 7.49
N ASP A 42 7.18 -4.60 8.49
CA ASP A 42 7.10 -3.18 8.90
C ASP A 42 8.43 -2.77 9.54
N ALA A 43 8.80 -1.51 9.45
CA ALA A 43 9.95 -0.95 10.16
C ALA A 43 9.75 -0.87 11.68
N ASP A 44 8.50 -0.93 12.15
CA ASP A 44 8.13 -0.92 13.58
C ASP A 44 7.84 -2.33 14.09
N LYS A 45 8.66 -2.80 15.05
CA LYS A 45 8.54 -4.14 15.64
C LYS A 45 7.18 -4.39 16.32
N ASN A 46 6.55 -3.36 16.90
CA ASN A 46 5.25 -3.50 17.53
C ASN A 46 4.16 -3.74 16.47
N ARG A 47 4.26 -3.07 15.32
CA ARG A 47 3.36 -3.30 14.18
C ARG A 47 3.57 -4.66 13.54
N GLN A 48 4.83 -5.11 13.42
CA GLN A 48 5.13 -6.49 12.98
C GLN A 48 4.43 -7.52 13.87
N ALA A 49 4.59 -7.40 15.21
CA ALA A 49 4.00 -8.32 16.18
C ALA A 49 2.46 -8.32 16.10
N SER A 50 1.85 -7.13 16.04
CA SER A 50 0.40 -6.99 15.93
C SER A 50 -0.15 -7.59 14.63
N ALA A 51 0.53 -7.38 13.52
CA ALA A 51 0.15 -7.92 12.22
C ALA A 51 0.32 -9.45 12.18
N ALA A 52 1.42 -9.95 12.71
CA ALA A 52 1.65 -11.39 12.82
C ALA A 52 0.54 -12.07 13.63
N LYS A 53 0.10 -11.45 14.73
CA LYS A 53 -1.02 -11.97 15.51
C LYS A 53 -2.31 -12.05 14.70
N ILE A 54 -2.68 -11.00 13.95
CA ILE A 54 -3.88 -11.00 13.10
C ILE A 54 -3.84 -12.16 12.09
N ALA A 55 -2.71 -12.36 11.42
CA ALA A 55 -2.58 -13.44 10.45
C ALA A 55 -2.58 -14.83 11.10
N SER A 56 -1.90 -15.00 12.24
CA SER A 56 -1.87 -16.26 12.99
C SER A 56 -3.23 -16.64 13.55
N ASP A 57 -4.00 -15.66 14.04
CA ASP A 57 -5.38 -15.88 14.53
C ASP A 57 -6.30 -16.36 13.37
N GLY A 58 -5.99 -15.98 12.12
CA GLY A 58 -6.61 -16.48 10.89
C GLY A 58 -6.08 -17.83 10.39
N GLY A 59 -5.16 -18.46 11.12
CA GLY A 59 -4.59 -19.77 10.77
C GLY A 59 -3.48 -19.74 9.73
N HIS A 60 -2.82 -18.59 9.50
CA HIS A 60 -1.74 -18.47 8.53
C HIS A 60 -0.34 -18.65 9.16
N PRO A 61 0.61 -19.35 8.47
CA PRO A 61 1.99 -19.59 8.97
C PRO A 61 2.88 -18.35 8.75
N VAL A 62 2.55 -17.24 9.39
CA VAL A 62 3.15 -15.92 9.13
C VAL A 62 4.50 -15.75 9.83
N LYS A 63 5.45 -15.13 9.12
CA LYS A 63 6.76 -14.71 9.65
C LYS A 63 6.83 -13.17 9.65
N PRO A 64 7.05 -12.51 10.80
CA PRO A 64 7.31 -11.08 10.83
C PRO A 64 8.74 -10.77 10.36
N THR A 65 8.94 -9.68 9.64
CA THR A 65 10.26 -9.18 9.24
C THR A 65 10.30 -7.65 9.23
N GLY A 66 11.48 -7.07 9.43
CA GLY A 66 11.72 -5.63 9.28
C GLY A 66 12.23 -5.24 7.89
N ASP A 67 12.58 -6.22 7.06
CA ASP A 67 13.21 -6.01 5.77
C ASP A 67 12.46 -6.77 4.67
N MET A 68 11.90 -6.03 3.72
CA MET A 68 11.14 -6.63 2.62
C MET A 68 12.02 -7.43 1.66
N ARG A 69 13.34 -7.26 1.64
CA ARG A 69 14.25 -8.06 0.80
C ARG A 69 14.11 -9.54 1.11
N THR A 70 13.88 -9.90 2.37
CA THR A 70 13.58 -11.28 2.79
C THR A 70 12.37 -11.87 2.03
N ILE A 71 11.36 -11.03 1.78
CA ILE A 71 10.16 -11.42 1.00
C ILE A 71 10.48 -11.54 -0.48
N LEU A 72 11.29 -10.62 -1.00
CA LEU A 72 11.63 -10.58 -2.42
C LEU A 72 12.49 -11.78 -2.83
N ASP A 73 13.37 -12.25 -1.93
CA ASP A 73 14.25 -13.40 -2.14
C ASP A 73 13.50 -14.75 -2.05
N ASP A 74 12.38 -14.81 -1.34
CA ASP A 74 11.57 -16.04 -1.23
C ASP A 74 10.83 -16.33 -2.53
N LYS A 75 11.25 -17.39 -3.24
CA LYS A 75 10.71 -17.78 -4.55
C LYS A 75 9.27 -18.30 -4.50
N GLU A 76 8.79 -18.67 -3.33
CA GLU A 76 7.41 -19.17 -3.17
C GLU A 76 6.39 -18.05 -3.05
N ILE A 77 6.79 -16.82 -2.72
CA ILE A 77 5.88 -15.68 -2.66
C ILE A 77 5.47 -15.26 -4.07
N VAL A 78 4.17 -15.29 -4.32
CA VAL A 78 3.56 -14.96 -5.62
C VAL A 78 3.19 -13.48 -5.72
N ALA A 79 2.66 -12.91 -4.64
CA ALA A 79 2.22 -11.51 -4.65
C ALA A 79 2.53 -10.80 -3.33
N VAL A 80 2.74 -9.48 -3.42
CA VAL A 80 3.02 -8.63 -2.27
C VAL A 80 2.04 -7.46 -2.23
N TRP A 81 1.45 -7.24 -1.05
CA TRP A 81 0.61 -6.10 -0.71
C TRP A 81 1.44 -4.98 -0.11
N HIS A 82 1.44 -3.81 -0.73
CA HIS A 82 2.09 -2.60 -0.22
C HIS A 82 1.06 -1.64 0.36
N ALA A 83 1.10 -1.43 1.68
CA ALA A 83 0.30 -0.46 2.42
C ALA A 83 1.20 0.43 3.31
N THR A 84 2.36 0.76 2.79
CA THR A 84 3.39 1.62 3.36
C THR A 84 2.97 3.11 3.32
N PRO A 85 3.76 4.06 3.83
CA PRO A 85 3.65 5.46 3.45
C PRO A 85 3.91 5.67 1.94
N ASP A 86 3.38 6.79 1.39
CA ASP A 86 3.34 7.04 -0.06
C ASP A 86 4.73 6.97 -0.74
N HIS A 87 5.78 7.50 -0.08
CA HIS A 87 7.15 7.49 -0.60
C HIS A 87 7.74 6.09 -0.81
N TRP A 88 7.20 5.08 -0.15
CA TRP A 88 7.58 3.68 -0.31
C TRP A 88 6.71 2.91 -1.33
N HIS A 89 5.54 3.45 -1.74
CA HIS A 89 4.62 2.73 -2.61
C HIS A 89 5.28 2.29 -3.91
N THR A 90 5.75 3.25 -4.72
CA THR A 90 6.35 2.91 -6.01
C THR A 90 7.71 2.22 -5.89
N PRO A 91 8.66 2.69 -5.06
CA PRO A 91 9.92 1.97 -4.90
C PRO A 91 9.74 0.53 -4.47
N GLY A 92 8.89 0.28 -3.49
CA GLY A 92 8.57 -1.08 -3.03
C GLY A 92 7.89 -1.92 -4.12
N ALA A 93 6.94 -1.34 -4.84
CA ALA A 93 6.24 -2.00 -5.95
C ALA A 93 7.19 -2.36 -7.11
N ILE A 94 8.12 -1.46 -7.48
CA ILE A 94 9.13 -1.73 -8.51
C ILE A 94 10.05 -2.88 -8.07
N LEU A 95 10.58 -2.84 -6.86
CA LEU A 95 11.43 -3.91 -6.35
C LEU A 95 10.70 -5.26 -6.33
N THR A 96 9.41 -5.25 -5.99
CA THR A 96 8.57 -6.45 -6.02
C THR A 96 8.37 -6.96 -7.46
N ALA A 97 8.06 -6.07 -8.39
CA ALA A 97 7.93 -6.41 -9.80
C ALA A 97 9.24 -6.95 -10.38
N GLU A 98 10.40 -6.33 -10.05
CA GLU A 98 11.72 -6.79 -10.47
C GLU A 98 12.05 -8.19 -9.95
N ALA A 99 11.56 -8.55 -8.75
CA ALA A 99 11.65 -9.90 -8.20
C ALA A 99 10.68 -10.90 -8.87
N GLY A 100 9.91 -10.47 -9.87
CA GLY A 100 8.96 -11.32 -10.63
C GLY A 100 7.67 -11.63 -9.87
N LYS A 101 7.30 -10.83 -8.87
CA LYS A 101 6.12 -11.02 -8.05
C LYS A 101 5.02 -10.03 -8.43
N HIS A 102 3.76 -10.47 -8.34
CA HIS A 102 2.62 -9.59 -8.52
C HIS A 102 2.50 -8.58 -7.37
N VAL A 103 1.90 -7.43 -7.65
CA VAL A 103 1.84 -6.30 -6.73
C VAL A 103 0.40 -5.84 -6.53
N TYR A 104 -0.01 -5.70 -5.29
CA TYR A 104 -1.07 -4.79 -4.90
C TYR A 104 -0.43 -3.61 -4.17
N VAL A 105 -0.71 -2.39 -4.59
CA VAL A 105 -0.18 -1.18 -3.95
C VAL A 105 -1.31 -0.22 -3.61
N GLU A 106 -1.29 0.30 -2.38
CA GLU A 106 -2.25 1.30 -1.95
C GLU A 106 -2.13 2.61 -2.76
N LYS A 107 -3.21 3.36 -2.77
CA LYS A 107 -3.25 4.70 -3.37
C LYS A 107 -2.59 5.73 -2.42
N PRO A 108 -1.97 6.78 -2.95
CA PRO A 108 -1.57 6.99 -4.35
C PRO A 108 -0.45 6.02 -4.74
N CYS A 109 -0.54 5.41 -5.91
CA CYS A 109 0.44 4.38 -6.31
C CYS A 109 1.83 4.94 -6.56
N SER A 110 1.95 6.24 -6.78
CA SER A 110 3.23 6.91 -6.97
C SER A 110 3.25 8.29 -6.30
N HIS A 111 4.41 8.68 -5.83
CA HIS A 111 4.66 9.99 -5.20
C HIS A 111 4.88 11.08 -6.24
N ASN A 112 5.34 10.71 -7.44
CA ASN A 112 5.52 11.59 -8.58
C ASN A 112 5.30 10.86 -9.91
N VAL A 113 5.18 11.65 -11.01
CA VAL A 113 4.86 11.12 -12.36
C VAL A 113 5.93 10.15 -12.86
N ARG A 114 7.22 10.44 -12.61
CA ARG A 114 8.32 9.60 -13.07
C ARG A 114 8.29 8.22 -12.43
N GLU A 115 8.05 8.14 -11.14
CA GLU A 115 7.91 6.87 -10.42
C GLU A 115 6.80 6.02 -11.04
N GLY A 116 5.62 6.63 -11.29
CA GLY A 116 4.51 5.91 -11.92
C GLY A 116 4.89 5.33 -13.28
N ARG A 117 5.65 6.05 -14.10
CA ARG A 117 6.16 5.54 -15.40
C ARG A 117 7.13 4.38 -15.22
N LEU A 118 8.07 4.48 -14.29
CA LEU A 118 9.01 3.41 -13.99
C LEU A 118 8.29 2.13 -13.51
N LEU A 119 7.22 2.27 -12.73
CA LEU A 119 6.42 1.13 -12.29
C LEU A 119 5.72 0.43 -13.47
N VAL A 120 5.12 1.20 -14.39
CA VAL A 120 4.51 0.66 -15.62
C VAL A 120 5.54 -0.10 -16.46
N GLU A 121 6.73 0.46 -16.62
CA GLU A 121 7.83 -0.16 -17.37
C GLU A 121 8.34 -1.45 -16.70
N ALA A 122 8.49 -1.44 -15.37
CA ALA A 122 8.90 -2.62 -14.61
C ALA A 122 7.86 -3.74 -14.70
N ALA A 123 6.58 -3.41 -14.54
CA ALA A 123 5.48 -4.38 -14.65
C ALA A 123 5.43 -5.03 -16.05
N ALA A 124 5.55 -4.23 -17.11
CA ALA A 124 5.56 -4.73 -18.48
C ALA A 124 6.80 -5.60 -18.76
N ARG A 125 7.99 -5.17 -18.36
CA ARG A 125 9.25 -5.90 -18.56
C ARG A 125 9.24 -7.26 -17.87
N LYS A 126 8.66 -7.34 -16.67
CA LYS A 126 8.61 -8.57 -15.87
C LYS A 126 7.35 -9.41 -16.09
N ASN A 127 6.42 -8.90 -16.89
CA ASN A 127 5.12 -9.54 -17.14
C ASN A 127 4.37 -9.87 -15.85
N VAL A 128 4.33 -8.94 -14.90
CA VAL A 128 3.62 -9.06 -13.63
C VAL A 128 2.40 -8.14 -13.59
N VAL A 129 1.42 -8.51 -12.79
CA VAL A 129 0.22 -7.70 -12.54
C VAL A 129 0.51 -6.70 -11.42
N VAL A 130 0.18 -5.44 -11.66
CA VAL A 130 0.17 -4.39 -10.64
C VAL A 130 -1.26 -3.87 -10.49
N GLN A 131 -1.84 -4.07 -9.31
CA GLN A 131 -3.17 -3.57 -8.95
C GLN A 131 -3.04 -2.40 -7.99
N VAL A 132 -3.66 -1.26 -8.33
CA VAL A 132 -3.75 -0.10 -7.43
C VAL A 132 -5.01 -0.19 -6.58
N GLY A 133 -4.88 0.11 -5.29
CA GLY A 133 -5.95 0.06 -4.28
C GLY A 133 -6.91 1.25 -4.36
N THR A 134 -7.77 1.28 -5.35
CA THR A 134 -8.87 2.27 -5.50
C THR A 134 -10.21 1.61 -5.18
N GLN A 135 -10.40 1.23 -3.92
CA GLN A 135 -11.51 0.38 -3.45
C GLN A 135 -12.89 0.96 -3.74
N ALA A 136 -13.05 2.29 -3.70
CA ALA A 136 -14.32 2.95 -3.99
C ALA A 136 -14.88 2.57 -5.35
N ARG A 137 -14.03 2.36 -6.36
CA ARG A 137 -14.43 1.94 -7.72
C ARG A 137 -15.02 0.53 -7.77
N SER A 138 -14.75 -0.31 -6.78
CA SER A 138 -15.28 -1.67 -6.67
C SER A 138 -16.57 -1.75 -5.86
N SER A 139 -17.02 -0.64 -5.28
CA SER A 139 -18.25 -0.58 -4.49
C SER A 139 -19.48 -0.56 -5.41
N LYS A 140 -20.55 -1.29 -5.03
CA LYS A 140 -21.76 -1.42 -5.85
C LYS A 140 -22.46 -0.07 -6.10
N ALA A 141 -22.57 0.77 -5.08
CA ALA A 141 -23.29 2.05 -5.22
C ALA A 141 -22.66 3.01 -6.23
N PRO A 142 -21.31 3.28 -6.23
CA PRO A 142 -20.69 4.03 -7.31
C PRO A 142 -20.84 3.39 -8.69
N GLN A 143 -20.71 2.06 -8.80
CA GLN A 143 -20.89 1.36 -10.08
C GLN A 143 -22.31 1.56 -10.63
N GLU A 144 -23.33 1.33 -9.80
CA GLU A 144 -24.73 1.54 -10.18
C GLU A 144 -25.02 2.99 -10.54
N ALA A 145 -24.48 3.96 -9.78
CA ALA A 145 -24.65 5.37 -10.10
C ALA A 145 -24.05 5.73 -11.46
N ILE A 146 -22.86 5.24 -11.78
CA ILE A 146 -22.21 5.48 -13.08
C ILE A 146 -22.98 4.82 -14.22
N GLU A 147 -23.51 3.62 -14.02
CA GLU A 147 -24.35 2.93 -15.02
C GLU A 147 -25.64 3.74 -15.32
N ARG A 148 -26.30 4.25 -14.28
CA ARG A 148 -27.49 5.11 -14.44
C ARG A 148 -27.17 6.41 -15.17
N ILE A 149 -26.07 7.07 -14.83
CA ILE A 149 -25.61 8.29 -15.50
C ILE A 149 -25.31 8.01 -16.97
N ARG A 150 -24.58 6.95 -17.27
CA ARG A 150 -24.31 6.53 -18.67
C ARG A 150 -25.56 6.14 -19.43
N GLY A 151 -26.56 5.61 -18.74
CA GLY A 151 -27.90 5.31 -19.29
C GLY A 151 -28.78 6.54 -19.49
N GLY A 152 -28.26 7.75 -19.24
CA GLY A 152 -28.98 9.00 -19.49
C GLY A 152 -29.92 9.48 -18.38
N ALA A 153 -29.81 8.92 -17.15
CA ALA A 153 -30.72 9.25 -16.04
C ALA A 153 -30.72 10.74 -15.65
N ILE A 154 -29.63 11.47 -15.97
CA ILE A 154 -29.49 12.91 -15.73
C ILE A 154 -29.29 13.71 -17.02
N GLY A 155 -29.51 13.08 -18.20
CA GLY A 155 -29.17 13.66 -19.49
C GLY A 155 -27.68 13.79 -19.74
N ASP A 156 -27.26 14.76 -20.53
CA ASP A 156 -25.85 15.00 -20.81
C ASP A 156 -25.11 15.55 -19.60
N VAL A 157 -23.99 14.95 -19.27
CA VAL A 157 -23.15 15.42 -18.18
C VAL A 157 -22.33 16.64 -18.62
N LEU A 158 -22.76 17.83 -18.21
CA LEU A 158 -22.10 19.09 -18.56
C LEU A 158 -20.96 19.45 -17.59
N VAL A 159 -21.09 19.10 -16.32
CA VAL A 159 -20.09 19.43 -15.27
C VAL A 159 -20.04 18.29 -14.27
N ALA A 160 -18.82 17.90 -13.89
CA ALA A 160 -18.55 17.05 -12.74
C ALA A 160 -17.65 17.81 -11.76
N LYS A 161 -17.99 17.78 -10.47
CA LYS A 161 -17.22 18.44 -9.42
C LYS A 161 -16.95 17.46 -8.29
N ALA A 162 -15.70 17.41 -7.82
CA ALA A 162 -15.31 16.68 -6.64
C ALA A 162 -14.63 17.64 -5.64
N TRP A 163 -14.84 17.41 -4.35
CA TRP A 163 -14.25 18.22 -3.29
C TRP A 163 -13.53 17.35 -2.29
N ASN A 164 -12.39 17.84 -1.83
CA ASN A 164 -11.77 17.38 -0.60
C ASN A 164 -11.85 18.55 0.42
N SER A 165 -12.78 18.48 1.34
CA SER A 165 -13.10 19.55 2.29
C SER A 165 -12.74 19.20 3.73
N GLN A 166 -11.67 18.47 3.95
CA GLN A 166 -11.27 18.04 5.28
C GLN A 166 -10.64 19.20 6.08
N SER A 167 -11.18 19.47 7.26
CA SER A 167 -10.56 20.38 8.22
C SER A 167 -9.41 19.66 8.94
N ARG A 168 -8.18 20.14 8.74
CA ARG A 168 -6.99 19.57 9.39
C ARG A 168 -6.47 20.48 10.48
N ARG A 169 -6.07 19.87 11.59
CA ARG A 169 -5.43 20.59 12.69
C ARG A 169 -3.99 20.97 12.31
N ASN A 170 -3.49 22.03 12.91
CA ASN A 170 -2.08 22.38 12.80
C ASN A 170 -1.23 21.23 13.38
N LEU A 171 -0.19 20.84 12.66
CA LEU A 171 0.71 19.74 13.05
C LEU A 171 1.63 20.11 14.22
N GLY A 172 1.67 21.40 14.57
CA GLY A 172 2.56 21.93 15.59
C GLY A 172 4.02 21.99 15.16
N LYS A 173 4.84 22.55 16.04
CA LYS A 173 6.30 22.58 15.92
C LYS A 173 6.90 21.69 16.99
N VAL A 174 7.65 20.68 16.60
CA VAL A 174 8.38 19.81 17.54
C VAL A 174 9.87 19.87 17.25
N ARG A 175 10.68 19.61 18.26
CA ARG A 175 12.13 19.45 18.08
C ARG A 175 12.45 18.01 17.66
N PRO A 176 13.55 17.78 16.94
CA PRO A 176 13.99 16.44 16.66
C PRO A 176 14.35 15.70 17.96
N THR A 177 14.06 14.41 17.97
CA THR A 177 14.39 13.49 19.08
C THR A 177 14.95 12.20 18.50
N PRO A 178 15.61 11.37 19.32
CA PRO A 178 15.90 10.01 18.89
C PRO A 178 14.62 9.26 18.52
N PRO A 179 14.64 8.40 17.50
CA PRO A 179 13.50 7.56 17.17
C PRO A 179 13.21 6.55 18.30
N PRO A 180 11.97 6.06 18.43
CA PRO A 180 11.64 4.99 19.36
C PRO A 180 12.47 3.73 19.10
N VAL A 181 12.86 3.03 20.17
CA VAL A 181 13.74 1.83 20.09
C VAL A 181 13.16 0.67 19.28
N ASN A 182 11.84 0.62 19.10
CA ASN A 182 11.14 -0.36 18.30
C ASN A 182 11.03 0.01 16.81
N LEU A 183 11.44 1.22 16.42
CA LEU A 183 11.36 1.72 15.05
C LEU A 183 12.73 1.74 14.39
N ASP A 184 12.92 0.97 13.33
CA ASP A 184 14.02 1.17 12.39
C ASP A 184 13.71 2.39 11.52
N TYR A 185 14.16 3.55 11.98
CA TYR A 185 13.85 4.81 11.32
C TYR A 185 14.53 4.95 9.96
N ALA A 186 15.72 4.40 9.79
CA ALA A 186 16.42 4.40 8.50
C ALA A 186 15.64 3.60 7.46
N MET A 187 15.16 2.42 7.82
CA MET A 187 14.29 1.61 6.95
C MET A 187 12.96 2.30 6.68
N TRP A 188 12.38 2.98 7.67
CA TRP A 188 11.14 3.74 7.48
C TRP A 188 11.33 4.91 6.50
N GLN A 189 12.43 5.68 6.62
CA GLN A 189 12.76 6.75 5.68
C GLN A 189 13.02 6.22 4.27
N GLY A 190 13.79 5.14 4.15
CA GLY A 190 14.06 4.48 2.88
C GLY A 190 14.52 5.42 1.77
N PRO A 191 13.72 5.57 0.67
CA PRO A 191 14.09 6.39 -0.48
C PRO A 191 13.95 7.91 -0.26
N ALA A 192 13.32 8.35 0.85
CA ALA A 192 13.18 9.77 1.16
C ALA A 192 14.53 10.38 1.58
N PRO A 193 14.70 11.71 1.44
CA PRO A 193 15.89 12.38 1.94
C PRO A 193 16.13 12.13 3.43
N GLU A 194 17.39 11.92 3.81
CA GLU A 194 17.75 11.74 5.21
C GLU A 194 17.34 12.96 6.05
N ALA A 195 16.62 12.73 7.12
CA ALA A 195 16.16 13.77 8.02
C ALA A 195 16.07 13.27 9.46
N PRO A 196 16.26 14.13 10.47
CA PRO A 196 16.05 13.77 11.86
C PRO A 196 14.63 13.26 12.13
N TYR A 197 14.47 12.44 13.16
CA TYR A 197 13.16 11.99 13.60
C TYR A 197 12.40 13.11 14.31
N TYR A 198 11.12 13.27 13.93
CA TYR A 198 10.17 14.19 14.55
C TYR A 198 8.89 13.44 14.92
N SER A 199 8.49 13.51 16.18
CA SER A 199 7.34 12.75 16.70
C SER A 199 5.99 13.15 16.07
N ASN A 200 5.90 14.31 15.44
CA ASN A 200 4.68 14.74 14.73
C ASN A 200 4.59 14.25 13.28
N ARG A 201 5.51 13.41 12.79
CA ARG A 201 5.46 12.82 11.45
C ARG A 201 4.87 11.41 11.47
N ILE A 202 5.29 10.63 12.44
CA ILE A 202 4.90 9.22 12.60
C ILE A 202 3.97 9.11 13.81
N PRO A 203 2.91 8.30 13.76
CA PRO A 203 2.63 7.26 12.75
C PRO A 203 1.75 7.67 11.57
N SER A 204 1.10 8.83 11.56
CA SER A 204 0.07 9.13 10.56
C SER A 204 0.19 10.49 9.88
N MET A 205 0.95 11.43 10.43
CA MET A 205 1.06 12.79 9.91
C MET A 205 2.09 12.93 8.79
N TRP A 206 2.85 11.88 8.48
CA TRP A 206 3.83 11.84 7.40
C TRP A 206 3.25 12.31 6.05
N ARG A 207 1.97 12.06 5.81
CA ARG A 207 1.30 12.42 4.55
C ARG A 207 1.26 13.90 4.24
N PHE A 208 1.48 14.76 5.24
CA PHE A 208 1.53 16.21 5.11
C PHE A 208 2.96 16.77 4.94
N PHE A 209 3.95 15.89 4.89
CA PHE A 209 5.34 16.26 4.62
C PHE A 209 5.70 15.79 3.22
N PHE A 210 6.14 16.71 2.37
CA PHE A 210 6.36 16.46 0.95
C PHE A 210 7.30 15.29 0.67
N ASP A 211 8.31 15.08 1.53
CA ASP A 211 9.25 13.96 1.37
C ASP A 211 8.61 12.57 1.56
N TYR A 212 7.43 12.49 2.19
CA TYR A 212 6.83 11.22 2.61
C TYR A 212 5.43 10.99 2.05
N GLY A 213 4.72 12.05 1.66
CA GLY A 213 3.33 11.91 1.25
C GLY A 213 2.86 12.97 0.25
N ALA A 214 1.73 12.68 -0.39
CA ALA A 214 1.11 13.51 -1.42
C ALA A 214 -0.02 14.40 -0.88
N GLY A 215 -0.09 14.60 0.44
CA GLY A 215 -1.11 15.41 1.10
C GLY A 215 -2.52 14.80 1.01
N ASP A 216 -3.53 15.57 1.40
CA ASP A 216 -4.93 15.10 1.40
C ASP A 216 -5.45 14.82 -0.02
N MET A 217 -5.02 15.58 -1.03
CA MET A 217 -5.46 15.34 -2.41
C MET A 217 -4.96 13.99 -2.93
N GLY A 218 -3.70 13.65 -2.67
CA GLY A 218 -3.15 12.34 -3.02
C GLY A 218 -3.66 11.21 -2.13
N ASN A 219 -4.00 11.51 -0.87
CA ASN A 219 -4.46 10.48 0.06
C ASN A 219 -5.95 10.19 -0.06
N ASP A 220 -6.80 11.21 -0.03
CA ASP A 220 -8.27 11.06 -0.01
C ASP A 220 -8.91 11.40 -1.37
N GLY A 221 -8.41 12.42 -2.07
CA GLY A 221 -8.99 12.91 -3.32
C GLY A 221 -8.95 11.90 -4.48
N VAL A 222 -8.06 10.93 -4.45
CA VAL A 222 -7.97 9.88 -5.50
C VAL A 222 -9.12 8.87 -5.44
N HIS A 223 -9.94 8.89 -4.38
CA HIS A 223 -11.12 8.04 -4.26
C HIS A 223 -12.40 8.69 -4.84
N ASN A 224 -12.41 10.02 -5.03
CA ASN A 224 -13.58 10.82 -5.43
C ASN A 224 -13.73 11.00 -6.94
#